data_f8a66933537d58f79a446727c71fd6cd
#
_entry.id   f8a66933537d58f79a446727c71fd6cd
#
_cell.length_a   1.000
_cell.length_b   1.000
_cell.length_c   1.000
_cell.angle_alpha   90.00
_cell.angle_beta   90.00
_cell.angle_gamma   90.00
#
_symmetry.space_group_name_H-M   'P 1'
#
loop_
_entity.id
_entity.type
_entity.pdbx_description
1 polymer ?
#
loop_
_entity_poly.entity_id
_entity_poly.type
_entity_poly.pdbx_seq_one_letter_code
_entity_poly.pdbx_strand_id
1 'polypeptide(L)'
;MKTKIAFLIGALVGAIILSIALNGVLSSYNIKKLGYTTESTIVQILSGSLKNGWSKVSVEFTARDGTTVTGIAQTRLRLSPGSKVMIWYDPKSPSKIDFGDTISYNMRGVWLGGLFLIFGGYFFIRISIKDRLSQKLIRTGTKVEAEFISVERNEKYMQGYRNPWRIRCRWKDYTIDPTPYLAGTTRIDVYYDPENPEKYFIDTSFMPKGNYTIG
;
A
#
# COMPACT_ATOMS: atom_id res chain seq x y z
N MET A 1 -7.44 1.83 -16.86
CA MET A 1 -7.15 0.42 -16.48
C MET A 1 -5.82 0.26 -15.75
N LYS A 2 -4.69 0.79 -16.26
CA LYS A 2 -3.35 0.66 -15.64
C LYS A 2 -3.28 1.15 -14.18
N THR A 3 -3.90 2.30 -13.88
CA THR A 3 -3.88 2.90 -12.53
C THR A 3 -4.60 2.03 -11.48
N LYS A 4 -5.73 1.40 -11.83
CA LYS A 4 -6.44 0.49 -10.92
C LYS A 4 -5.60 -0.73 -10.57
N ILE A 5 -4.92 -1.30 -11.57
CA ILE A 5 -4.05 -2.46 -11.38
C ILE A 5 -2.91 -2.10 -10.43
N ALA A 6 -2.31 -0.92 -10.57
CA ALA A 6 -1.23 -0.47 -9.69
C ALA A 6 -1.68 -0.37 -8.21
N PHE A 7 -2.87 0.21 -7.94
CA PHE A 7 -3.40 0.28 -6.58
C PHE A 7 -3.80 -1.09 -6.01
N LEU A 8 -4.34 -1.97 -6.85
CA LEU A 8 -4.64 -3.34 -6.45
C LEU A 8 -3.36 -4.10 -6.07
N ILE A 9 -2.31 -3.98 -6.89
CA ILE A 9 -0.99 -4.58 -6.58
C ILE A 9 -0.45 -4.00 -5.28
N GLY A 10 -0.53 -2.68 -5.08
CA GLY A 10 -0.11 -2.04 -3.83
C GLY A 10 -0.83 -2.60 -2.59
N ALA A 11 -2.15 -2.77 -2.68
CA ALA A 11 -2.95 -3.36 -1.60
C ALA A 11 -2.58 -4.84 -1.34
N LEU A 12 -2.36 -5.63 -2.39
CA LEU A 12 -1.94 -7.04 -2.26
C LEU A 12 -0.55 -7.16 -1.61
N VAL A 13 0.40 -6.34 -2.05
CA VAL A 13 1.75 -6.28 -1.43
C VAL A 13 1.63 -5.89 0.04
N GLY A 14 0.81 -4.89 0.36
CA GLY A 14 0.53 -4.49 1.74
C GLY A 14 -0.04 -5.63 2.59
N ALA A 15 -1.00 -6.40 2.05
CA ALA A 15 -1.58 -7.55 2.73
C ALA A 15 -0.55 -8.66 3.01
N ILE A 16 0.34 -8.93 2.06
CA ILE A 16 1.41 -9.92 2.23
C ILE A 16 2.39 -9.47 3.32
N ILE A 17 2.86 -8.22 3.27
CA ILE A 17 3.77 -7.67 4.29
C ILE A 17 3.12 -7.71 5.67
N LEU A 18 1.85 -7.31 5.77
CA LEU A 18 1.09 -7.31 7.02
C LEU A 18 0.96 -8.73 7.58
N SER A 19 0.63 -9.71 6.74
CA SER A 19 0.50 -11.12 7.15
C SER A 19 1.81 -11.69 7.70
N ILE A 20 2.92 -11.46 7.01
CA ILE A 20 4.25 -11.90 7.45
C ILE A 20 4.61 -11.24 8.79
N ALA A 21 4.41 -9.92 8.90
CA ALA A 21 4.74 -9.17 10.10
C ALA A 21 3.89 -9.59 11.31
N LEU A 22 2.57 -9.79 11.11
CA LEU A 22 1.67 -10.27 12.17
C LEU A 22 2.06 -11.67 12.66
N ASN A 23 2.38 -12.58 11.75
CA ASN A 23 2.86 -13.91 12.14
C ASN A 23 4.15 -13.82 12.97
N GLY A 24 5.08 -12.93 12.60
CA GLY A 24 6.29 -12.67 13.39
C GLY A 24 5.98 -12.13 14.78
N VAL A 25 5.07 -11.14 14.89
CA VAL A 25 4.65 -10.59 16.19
C VAL A 25 3.99 -11.65 17.06
N LEU A 26 3.05 -12.42 16.50
CA LEU A 26 2.34 -13.47 17.23
C LEU A 26 3.28 -14.57 17.70
N SER A 27 4.23 -15.00 16.87
CA SER A 27 5.24 -15.98 17.24
C SER A 27 6.08 -15.50 18.41
N SER A 28 6.66 -14.30 18.31
CA SER A 28 7.47 -13.71 19.38
C SER A 28 6.66 -13.47 20.67
N TYR A 29 5.41 -13.02 20.55
CA TYR A 29 4.53 -12.85 21.69
C TYR A 29 4.27 -14.17 22.40
N ASN A 30 3.97 -15.24 21.66
CA ASN A 30 3.73 -16.57 22.22
C ASN A 30 4.98 -17.13 22.92
N ILE A 31 6.16 -16.97 22.30
CA ILE A 31 7.43 -17.39 22.90
C ILE A 31 7.66 -16.64 24.23
N LYS A 32 7.41 -15.33 24.27
CA LYS A 32 7.56 -14.55 25.53
C LYS A 32 6.55 -14.90 26.61
N LYS A 33 5.31 -15.20 26.23
CA LYS A 33 4.23 -15.48 27.16
C LYS A 33 4.25 -16.91 27.71
N LEU A 34 4.56 -17.88 26.85
CA LEU A 34 4.46 -19.31 27.14
C LEU A 34 5.81 -20.03 27.18
N GLY A 35 6.86 -19.36 26.73
CA GLY A 35 8.21 -19.90 26.67
C GLY A 35 8.95 -19.80 27.99
N TYR A 36 10.11 -20.41 28.01
CA TYR A 36 11.05 -20.33 29.10
C TYR A 36 12.22 -19.41 28.77
N THR A 37 12.76 -18.78 29.79
CA THR A 37 14.00 -17.99 29.68
C THR A 37 15.19 -18.84 30.10
N THR A 38 16.29 -18.71 29.39
CA THR A 38 17.55 -19.36 29.73
C THR A 38 18.74 -18.51 29.27
N GLU A 39 19.89 -18.72 29.92
CA GLU A 39 21.15 -18.17 29.44
C GLU A 39 21.64 -19.02 28.26
N SER A 40 22.07 -18.36 27.20
CA SER A 40 22.62 -18.99 26.01
C SER A 40 23.99 -18.43 25.67
N THR A 41 24.78 -19.19 24.95
CA THR A 41 26.09 -18.76 24.44
C THR A 41 26.00 -18.57 22.93
N ILE A 42 26.47 -17.43 22.43
CA ILE A 42 26.56 -17.16 21.00
C ILE A 42 27.66 -18.06 20.40
N VAL A 43 27.27 -18.97 19.51
CA VAL A 43 28.21 -19.86 18.84
C VAL A 43 28.81 -19.16 17.64
N GLN A 44 27.96 -18.58 16.79
CA GLN A 44 28.42 -18.01 15.52
C GLN A 44 27.48 -16.87 15.07
N ILE A 45 28.07 -15.89 14.39
CA ILE A 45 27.32 -14.88 13.62
C ILE A 45 27.22 -15.37 12.19
N LEU A 46 26.02 -15.79 11.77
CA LEU A 46 25.77 -16.37 10.45
C LEU A 46 25.70 -15.31 9.36
N SER A 47 25.11 -14.17 9.67
CA SER A 47 25.06 -13.00 8.80
C SER A 47 24.84 -11.76 9.62
N GLY A 48 25.45 -10.66 9.25
CA GLY A 48 25.27 -9.36 9.89
C GLY A 48 25.39 -8.25 8.86
N SER A 49 24.47 -7.30 8.88
CA SER A 49 24.60 -6.07 8.12
C SER A 49 24.85 -4.93 9.10
N LEU A 50 26.08 -4.41 9.09
CA LEU A 50 26.43 -3.20 9.82
C LEU A 50 25.53 -2.00 9.44
N LYS A 51 25.04 -1.99 8.18
CA LYS A 51 24.13 -0.93 7.69
C LYS A 51 22.71 -1.02 8.26
N ASN A 52 22.18 -2.23 8.46
CA ASN A 52 20.80 -2.42 8.91
C ASN A 52 20.69 -2.70 10.41
N GLY A 53 21.81 -2.87 11.10
CA GLY A 53 21.85 -3.15 12.52
C GLY A 53 21.26 -4.49 12.94
N TRP A 54 21.01 -5.43 12.01
CA TRP A 54 20.51 -6.78 12.29
C TRP A 54 21.59 -7.82 12.04
N SER A 55 21.67 -8.76 12.97
CA SER A 55 22.54 -9.93 12.84
C SER A 55 21.71 -11.20 12.99
N LYS A 56 21.99 -12.19 12.18
CA LYS A 56 21.49 -13.56 12.35
C LYS A 56 22.55 -14.35 13.08
N VAL A 57 22.19 -14.87 14.23
CA VAL A 57 23.14 -15.55 15.12
C VAL A 57 22.67 -16.95 15.44
N SER A 58 23.63 -17.86 15.63
CA SER A 58 23.42 -19.19 16.17
C SER A 58 23.82 -19.17 17.64
N VAL A 59 22.94 -19.69 18.49
CA VAL A 59 23.17 -19.79 19.93
C VAL A 59 23.04 -21.23 20.39
N GLU A 60 23.77 -21.58 21.44
CA GLU A 60 23.66 -22.85 22.13
C GLU A 60 23.21 -22.61 23.58
N PHE A 61 22.27 -23.40 24.04
CA PHE A 61 21.76 -23.34 25.39
C PHE A 61 21.27 -24.69 25.88
N THR A 62 21.16 -24.86 27.18
CA THR A 62 20.54 -26.03 27.81
C THR A 62 19.06 -25.77 28.06
N ALA A 63 18.20 -26.56 27.44
CA ALA A 63 16.79 -26.53 27.68
C ALA A 63 16.44 -27.10 29.07
N ARG A 64 15.22 -26.87 29.54
CA ARG A 64 14.76 -27.27 30.88
C ARG A 64 14.82 -28.79 31.15
N ASP A 65 14.74 -29.58 30.10
CA ASP A 65 14.86 -31.06 30.12
C ASP A 65 16.32 -31.54 30.18
N GLY A 66 17.28 -30.64 30.24
CA GLY A 66 18.72 -30.95 30.25
C GLY A 66 19.34 -31.16 28.86
N THR A 67 18.58 -31.08 27.80
CA THR A 67 19.11 -31.21 26.42
C THR A 67 19.84 -29.95 25.97
N THR A 68 20.96 -30.11 25.29
CA THR A 68 21.64 -29.00 24.63
C THR A 68 21.03 -28.79 23.27
N VAL A 69 20.59 -27.56 23.03
CA VAL A 69 19.86 -27.16 21.80
C VAL A 69 20.61 -26.02 21.12
N THR A 70 20.68 -26.08 19.79
CA THR A 70 21.16 -24.98 18.97
C THR A 70 19.97 -24.30 18.32
N GLY A 71 19.83 -22.99 18.56
CA GLY A 71 18.79 -22.15 17.97
C GLY A 71 19.38 -21.08 17.04
N ILE A 72 18.57 -20.61 16.08
CA ILE A 72 18.95 -19.52 15.20
C ILE A 72 17.91 -18.43 15.29
N ALA A 73 18.33 -17.19 15.56
CA ALA A 73 17.45 -16.03 15.57
C ALA A 73 18.12 -14.76 15.04
N GLN A 74 17.31 -13.75 14.77
CA GLN A 74 17.76 -12.43 14.39
C GLN A 74 17.66 -11.47 15.57
N THR A 75 18.67 -10.61 15.73
CA THR A 75 18.72 -9.62 16.81
C THR A 75 19.42 -8.33 16.37
N ARG A 76 19.12 -7.22 17.03
CA ARG A 76 19.87 -5.96 16.93
C ARG A 76 20.98 -5.82 17.95
N LEU A 77 21.05 -6.71 18.88
CA LEU A 77 22.11 -6.68 19.87
C LEU A 77 23.47 -6.87 19.17
N ARG A 78 24.44 -6.08 19.56
CA ARG A 78 25.83 -6.26 19.11
C ARG A 78 26.42 -7.39 19.95
N LEU A 79 26.41 -8.57 19.38
CA LEU A 79 26.88 -9.78 20.02
C LEU A 79 28.19 -10.25 19.38
N SER A 80 29.01 -10.93 20.18
CA SER A 80 30.24 -11.58 19.70
C SER A 80 30.18 -13.08 19.99
N PRO A 81 30.83 -13.94 19.21
CA PRO A 81 30.95 -15.35 19.54
C PRO A 81 31.52 -15.52 20.96
N GLY A 82 30.98 -16.47 21.72
CA GLY A 82 31.31 -16.69 23.14
C GLY A 82 30.58 -15.81 24.14
N SER A 83 29.85 -14.76 23.69
CA SER A 83 29.05 -13.94 24.61
C SER A 83 27.87 -14.71 25.17
N LYS A 84 27.54 -14.46 26.44
CA LYS A 84 26.36 -14.98 27.09
C LYS A 84 25.22 -13.99 26.98
N VAL A 85 24.00 -14.49 26.67
CA VAL A 85 22.81 -13.66 26.49
C VAL A 85 21.55 -14.42 26.92
N MET A 86 20.61 -13.69 27.53
CA MET A 86 19.31 -14.26 27.88
C MET A 86 18.42 -14.36 26.66
N ILE A 87 17.81 -15.51 26.47
CA ILE A 87 16.86 -15.78 25.38
C ILE A 87 15.55 -16.33 25.94
N TRP A 88 14.49 -16.20 25.15
CA TRP A 88 13.24 -16.93 25.32
C TRP A 88 13.18 -18.05 24.29
N TYR A 89 12.70 -19.23 24.67
CA TYR A 89 12.50 -20.33 23.74
C TYR A 89 11.15 -21.01 23.94
N ASP A 90 10.63 -21.59 22.88
CA ASP A 90 9.37 -22.36 22.90
C ASP A 90 9.63 -23.75 23.49
N PRO A 91 8.98 -24.14 24.59
CA PRO A 91 9.18 -25.46 25.19
C PRO A 91 8.75 -26.61 24.26
N LYS A 92 7.83 -26.36 23.32
CA LYS A 92 7.38 -27.37 22.34
C LYS A 92 8.31 -27.49 21.14
N SER A 93 9.07 -26.46 20.88
CA SER A 93 10.03 -26.37 19.77
C SER A 93 11.25 -25.58 20.20
N PRO A 94 12.18 -26.17 20.98
CA PRO A 94 13.27 -25.43 21.62
C PRO A 94 14.20 -24.68 20.65
N SER A 95 14.27 -25.12 19.40
CA SER A 95 15.03 -24.41 18.36
C SER A 95 14.44 -23.05 17.97
N LYS A 96 13.17 -22.77 18.33
CA LYS A 96 12.52 -21.47 18.17
C LYS A 96 12.84 -20.56 19.33
N ILE A 97 13.68 -19.59 19.10
CA ILE A 97 14.18 -18.67 20.11
C ILE A 97 13.89 -17.21 19.75
N ASP A 98 13.85 -16.34 20.75
CA ASP A 98 13.65 -14.89 20.60
C ASP A 98 14.56 -14.14 21.60
N PHE A 99 15.21 -13.09 21.11
CA PHE A 99 16.04 -12.19 21.95
C PHE A 99 15.21 -11.08 22.63
N GLY A 100 13.91 -11.02 22.33
CA GLY A 100 13.02 -10.02 22.88
C GLY A 100 12.91 -8.73 22.09
N ASP A 101 13.72 -8.51 21.09
CA ASP A 101 13.73 -7.34 20.22
C ASP A 101 12.94 -7.53 18.91
N THR A 102 12.58 -8.77 18.56
CA THR A 102 11.89 -9.15 17.31
C THR A 102 10.50 -8.53 17.19
N ILE A 103 9.77 -8.33 18.29
CA ILE A 103 8.44 -7.70 18.26
C ILE A 103 8.51 -6.28 17.70
N SER A 104 9.47 -5.47 18.19
CA SER A 104 9.60 -4.07 17.74
C SER A 104 9.95 -3.94 16.27
N TYR A 105 10.67 -4.92 15.73
CA TYR A 105 10.95 -5.00 14.30
C TYR A 105 9.71 -5.34 13.48
N ASN A 106 9.02 -6.40 13.85
CA ASN A 106 7.84 -6.84 13.12
C ASN A 106 6.71 -5.81 13.18
N MET A 107 6.59 -5.03 14.26
CA MET A 107 5.64 -3.92 14.36
C MET A 107 5.83 -2.86 13.27
N ARG A 108 7.07 -2.61 12.82
CA ARG A 108 7.30 -1.72 11.66
C ARG A 108 6.70 -2.28 10.38
N GLY A 109 6.83 -3.59 10.16
CA GLY A 109 6.18 -4.30 9.07
C GLY A 109 4.65 -4.21 9.13
N VAL A 110 4.07 -4.31 10.32
CA VAL A 110 2.62 -4.14 10.55
C VAL A 110 2.16 -2.74 10.13
N TRP A 111 2.86 -1.69 10.58
CA TRP A 111 2.54 -0.32 10.19
C TRP A 111 2.68 -0.09 8.68
N LEU A 112 3.78 -0.53 8.09
CA LEU A 112 4.03 -0.36 6.67
C LEU A 112 3.00 -1.12 5.81
N GLY A 113 2.78 -2.40 6.13
CA GLY A 113 1.78 -3.22 5.43
C GLY A 113 0.37 -2.68 5.58
N GLY A 114 0.01 -2.20 6.78
CA GLY A 114 -1.27 -1.55 7.06
C GLY A 114 -1.48 -0.28 6.24
N LEU A 115 -0.47 0.59 6.15
CA LEU A 115 -0.52 1.79 5.33
C LEU A 115 -0.75 1.46 3.85
N PHE A 116 0.03 0.54 3.28
CA PHE A 116 -0.14 0.14 1.88
C PHE A 116 -1.52 -0.46 1.61
N LEU A 117 -2.05 -1.26 2.53
CA LEU A 117 -3.37 -1.86 2.41
C LEU A 117 -4.48 -0.81 2.47
N ILE A 118 -4.40 0.12 3.42
CA ILE A 118 -5.40 1.20 3.59
C ILE A 118 -5.37 2.13 2.38
N PHE A 119 -4.20 2.67 2.01
CA PHE A 119 -4.10 3.60 0.89
C PHE A 119 -4.41 2.92 -0.45
N GLY A 120 -3.82 1.76 -0.72
CA GLY A 120 -4.08 1.00 -1.94
C GLY A 120 -5.54 0.62 -2.07
N GLY A 121 -6.17 0.12 -0.99
CA GLY A 121 -7.58 -0.22 -0.93
C GLY A 121 -8.49 0.99 -1.11
N TYR A 122 -8.23 2.07 -0.41
CA TYR A 122 -9.01 3.32 -0.52
C TYR A 122 -9.03 3.85 -1.95
N PHE A 123 -7.86 4.02 -2.57
CA PHE A 123 -7.77 4.53 -3.93
C PHE A 123 -8.38 3.57 -4.95
N PHE A 124 -8.18 2.26 -4.78
CA PHE A 124 -8.82 1.26 -5.64
C PHE A 124 -10.34 1.33 -5.58
N ILE A 125 -10.92 1.42 -4.38
CA ILE A 125 -12.38 1.54 -4.18
C ILE A 125 -12.88 2.84 -4.80
N ARG A 126 -12.24 3.97 -4.51
CA ARG A 126 -12.64 5.29 -5.03
C ARG A 126 -12.67 5.32 -6.56
N ILE A 127 -11.61 4.81 -7.22
CA ILE A 127 -11.55 4.73 -8.68
C ILE A 127 -12.62 3.78 -9.23
N SER A 128 -12.87 2.65 -8.54
CA SER A 128 -13.86 1.67 -8.97
C SER A 128 -15.29 2.20 -8.87
N ILE A 129 -15.60 2.98 -7.83
CA ILE A 129 -16.91 3.65 -7.69
C ILE A 129 -17.10 4.69 -8.82
N LYS A 130 -16.07 5.51 -9.07
CA LYS A 130 -16.11 6.52 -10.15
C LYS A 130 -16.39 5.87 -11.51
N ASP A 131 -15.71 4.77 -11.82
CA ASP A 131 -15.91 4.07 -13.10
C ASP A 131 -17.30 3.43 -13.22
N ARG A 132 -17.81 2.84 -12.12
CA ARG A 132 -19.19 2.29 -12.10
C ARG A 132 -20.23 3.38 -12.31
N LEU A 133 -20.06 4.54 -11.67
CA LEU A 133 -20.93 5.69 -11.85
C LEU A 133 -20.91 6.17 -13.30
N SER A 134 -19.71 6.32 -13.88
CA SER A 134 -19.55 6.72 -15.28
C SER A 134 -20.26 5.75 -16.23
N GLN A 135 -20.07 4.44 -16.05
CA GLN A 135 -20.74 3.42 -16.87
C GLN A 135 -22.27 3.43 -16.68
N LYS A 136 -22.74 3.68 -15.44
CA LYS A 136 -24.19 3.83 -15.19
C LYS A 136 -24.72 5.03 -15.94
N LEU A 137 -24.06 6.19 -15.84
CA LEU A 137 -24.49 7.42 -16.54
C LEU A 137 -24.49 7.25 -18.08
N ILE A 138 -23.51 6.56 -18.65
CA ILE A 138 -23.51 6.26 -20.10
C ILE A 138 -24.72 5.42 -20.51
N ARG A 139 -25.14 4.46 -19.65
CA ARG A 139 -26.25 3.54 -19.96
C ARG A 139 -27.64 4.12 -19.70
N THR A 140 -27.80 4.86 -18.62
CA THR A 140 -29.11 5.31 -18.10
C THR A 140 -29.25 6.82 -18.03
N GLY A 141 -28.18 7.59 -18.20
CA GLY A 141 -28.21 9.04 -18.17
C GLY A 141 -28.74 9.67 -19.47
N THR A 142 -29.17 10.90 -19.39
CA THR A 142 -29.58 11.68 -20.54
C THR A 142 -28.35 12.24 -21.23
N LYS A 143 -28.19 11.94 -22.52
CA LYS A 143 -27.10 12.46 -23.35
C LYS A 143 -27.45 13.87 -23.84
N VAL A 144 -26.53 14.80 -23.71
CA VAL A 144 -26.64 16.17 -24.24
C VAL A 144 -25.30 16.56 -24.86
N GLU A 145 -25.38 17.25 -26.00
CA GLU A 145 -24.21 17.91 -26.58
C GLU A 145 -23.93 19.22 -25.85
N ALA A 146 -22.76 19.33 -25.24
CA ALA A 146 -22.33 20.53 -24.57
C ALA A 146 -21.68 21.50 -25.57
N GLU A 147 -22.11 22.75 -25.52
CA GLU A 147 -21.53 23.82 -26.31
C GLU A 147 -20.19 24.26 -25.70
N PHE A 148 -19.21 24.45 -26.56
CA PHE A 148 -17.89 24.92 -26.19
C PHE A 148 -17.93 26.43 -25.84
N ILE A 149 -17.36 26.82 -24.68
CA ILE A 149 -17.29 28.22 -24.25
C ILE A 149 -15.86 28.76 -24.36
N SER A 150 -14.90 28.11 -23.72
CA SER A 150 -13.52 28.60 -23.69
C SER A 150 -12.53 27.48 -23.38
N VAL A 151 -11.27 27.75 -23.71
CA VAL A 151 -10.12 26.94 -23.32
C VAL A 151 -9.17 27.82 -22.52
N GLU A 152 -8.87 27.38 -21.34
CA GLU A 152 -7.95 28.08 -20.44
C GLU A 152 -6.84 27.16 -19.95
N ARG A 153 -5.67 27.73 -19.68
CA ARG A 153 -4.61 26.97 -19.05
C ARG A 153 -4.89 26.84 -17.54
N ASN A 154 -4.90 25.62 -17.01
CA ASN A 154 -5.18 25.44 -15.59
C ASN A 154 -3.91 25.70 -14.75
N GLU A 155 -3.70 26.96 -14.37
CA GLU A 155 -2.53 27.38 -13.58
C GLU A 155 -2.54 26.82 -12.15
N LYS A 156 -3.71 26.43 -11.63
CA LYS A 156 -3.86 25.93 -10.25
C LYS A 156 -3.51 24.44 -10.14
N TYR A 157 -3.36 23.75 -11.25
CA TYR A 157 -3.12 22.31 -11.24
C TYR A 157 -1.88 21.99 -12.08
N MET A 158 -0.85 21.46 -11.42
CA MET A 158 0.38 21.06 -12.07
C MET A 158 0.44 19.54 -12.15
N GLN A 159 0.47 18.99 -13.36
CA GLN A 159 0.62 17.56 -13.59
C GLN A 159 1.98 17.27 -14.21
N GLY A 160 2.91 16.78 -13.41
CA GLY A 160 4.32 16.72 -13.80
C GLY A 160 4.88 18.11 -13.98
N TYR A 161 5.48 18.42 -15.14
CA TYR A 161 6.05 19.73 -15.47
C TYR A 161 5.15 20.60 -16.36
N ARG A 162 3.87 20.23 -16.56
CA ARG A 162 2.95 20.94 -17.47
C ARG A 162 1.60 21.19 -16.79
N ASN A 163 1.09 22.40 -16.99
CA ASN A 163 -0.26 22.74 -16.60
C ASN A 163 -1.24 22.21 -17.66
N PRO A 164 -2.21 21.35 -17.29
CA PRO A 164 -3.21 20.89 -18.23
C PRO A 164 -4.09 22.02 -18.72
N TRP A 165 -4.68 21.84 -19.89
CA TRP A 165 -5.68 22.75 -20.42
C TRP A 165 -7.04 22.40 -19.83
N ARG A 166 -7.87 23.42 -19.60
CA ARG A 166 -9.22 23.32 -19.11
C ARG A 166 -10.17 23.79 -20.21
N ILE A 167 -11.16 22.95 -20.56
CA ILE A 167 -12.25 23.31 -21.45
C ILE A 167 -13.45 23.67 -20.58
N ARG A 168 -14.06 24.80 -20.86
CA ARG A 168 -15.37 25.16 -20.31
C ARG A 168 -16.43 24.92 -21.36
N CYS A 169 -17.44 24.12 -21.02
CA CYS A 169 -18.58 23.82 -21.84
C CYS A 169 -19.85 24.28 -21.13
N ARG A 170 -20.80 24.83 -21.88
CA ARG A 170 -22.13 25.15 -21.38
C ARG A 170 -23.07 24.02 -21.75
N TRP A 171 -23.77 23.51 -20.75
CA TRP A 171 -24.79 22.52 -20.93
C TRP A 171 -26.00 22.89 -20.08
N LYS A 172 -27.14 23.27 -20.72
CA LYS A 172 -28.25 23.99 -20.10
C LYS A 172 -27.69 25.20 -19.31
N ASP A 173 -28.09 25.36 -18.07
CA ASP A 173 -27.58 26.43 -17.22
C ASP A 173 -26.37 26.02 -16.36
N TYR A 174 -25.77 24.83 -16.60
CA TYR A 174 -24.68 24.33 -15.84
C TYR A 174 -23.34 24.54 -16.57
N THR A 175 -22.34 25.06 -15.85
CA THR A 175 -20.97 25.12 -16.34
C THR A 175 -20.24 23.86 -15.95
N ILE A 176 -19.73 23.11 -16.91
CA ILE A 176 -18.99 21.87 -16.68
C ILE A 176 -17.50 22.19 -16.58
N ASP A 177 -16.90 21.74 -15.52
CA ASP A 177 -15.46 21.89 -15.23
C ASP A 177 -14.74 20.55 -15.31
N PRO A 178 -13.48 20.42 -15.50
CA PRO A 178 -12.57 20.60 -16.59
C PRO A 178 -12.25 19.30 -17.37
N THR A 179 -12.12 19.35 -18.66
CA THR A 179 -11.60 18.30 -19.53
C THR A 179 -10.30 18.73 -20.19
N PRO A 180 -9.35 17.80 -20.46
CA PRO A 180 -8.16 18.13 -21.26
C PRO A 180 -8.55 18.50 -22.69
N TYR A 181 -7.86 19.48 -23.22
CA TYR A 181 -8.16 20.11 -24.52
C TYR A 181 -7.73 19.29 -25.73
N LEU A 182 -8.57 19.34 -26.77
CA LEU A 182 -8.21 18.96 -28.14
C LEU A 182 -8.56 20.07 -29.11
N ALA A 183 -7.59 20.50 -29.89
CA ALA A 183 -7.81 21.47 -30.94
C ALA A 183 -8.81 20.92 -31.99
N GLY A 184 -9.84 21.71 -32.31
CA GLY A 184 -10.85 21.36 -33.31
C GLY A 184 -12.14 20.72 -32.78
N THR A 185 -12.27 20.44 -31.50
CA THR A 185 -13.51 19.93 -30.94
C THR A 185 -14.46 21.08 -30.60
N THR A 186 -15.62 21.14 -31.25
CA THR A 186 -16.65 22.16 -31.03
C THR A 186 -17.80 21.67 -30.14
N ARG A 187 -17.97 20.35 -30.01
CA ARG A 187 -19.03 19.71 -29.23
C ARG A 187 -18.49 18.52 -28.45
N ILE A 188 -19.04 18.34 -27.25
CA ILE A 188 -18.65 17.29 -26.32
C ILE A 188 -19.90 16.60 -25.79
N ASP A 189 -19.95 15.27 -25.85
CA ASP A 189 -21.03 14.48 -25.29
C ASP A 189 -20.95 14.44 -23.77
N VAL A 190 -22.04 14.82 -23.11
CA VAL A 190 -22.19 14.80 -21.66
C VAL A 190 -23.38 13.93 -21.30
N TYR A 191 -23.17 13.01 -20.39
CA TYR A 191 -24.21 12.15 -19.81
C TYR A 191 -24.47 12.60 -18.38
N TYR A 192 -25.70 12.91 -18.03
CA TYR A 192 -26.07 13.35 -16.70
C TYR A 192 -27.26 12.56 -16.15
N ASP A 193 -27.38 12.57 -14.83
CA ASP A 193 -28.52 12.04 -14.11
C ASP A 193 -29.61 13.11 -14.07
N PRO A 194 -30.81 12.90 -14.69
CA PRO A 194 -31.86 13.90 -14.71
C PRO A 194 -32.42 14.26 -13.31
N GLU A 195 -32.30 13.34 -12.34
CA GLU A 195 -32.72 13.58 -10.95
C GLU A 195 -31.64 14.33 -10.15
N ASN A 196 -30.35 14.20 -10.56
CA ASN A 196 -29.23 14.87 -9.93
C ASN A 196 -28.23 15.37 -10.97
N PRO A 197 -28.44 16.55 -11.57
CA PRO A 197 -27.61 17.09 -12.65
C PRO A 197 -26.14 17.34 -12.28
N GLU A 198 -25.80 17.38 -11.00
CA GLU A 198 -24.41 17.47 -10.52
C GLU A 198 -23.64 16.17 -10.77
N LYS A 199 -24.36 15.03 -10.93
CA LYS A 199 -23.76 13.76 -11.33
C LYS A 199 -23.73 13.68 -12.83
N TYR A 200 -22.59 13.95 -13.40
CA TYR A 200 -22.37 13.89 -14.84
C TYR A 200 -21.11 13.14 -15.22
N PHE A 201 -21.06 12.70 -16.46
CA PHE A 201 -19.89 12.08 -17.10
C PHE A 201 -19.68 12.72 -18.46
N ILE A 202 -18.44 13.12 -18.75
CA ILE A 202 -18.03 13.67 -20.03
C ILE A 202 -17.40 12.55 -20.83
N ASP A 203 -17.93 12.27 -22.04
CA ASP A 203 -17.34 11.27 -22.91
C ASP A 203 -16.07 11.83 -23.58
N THR A 204 -14.95 11.26 -23.19
CA THR A 204 -13.64 11.59 -23.75
C THR A 204 -13.11 10.49 -24.66
N SER A 205 -13.96 9.54 -25.08
CA SER A 205 -13.56 8.38 -25.88
C SER A 205 -13.05 8.76 -27.28
N PHE A 206 -13.49 9.90 -27.79
CA PHE A 206 -13.03 10.47 -29.07
C PHE A 206 -11.62 11.09 -28.97
N MET A 207 -11.09 11.29 -27.78
CA MET A 207 -9.75 11.84 -27.60
C MET A 207 -8.67 10.82 -27.97
N PRO A 208 -7.62 11.21 -28.72
CA PRO A 208 -6.51 10.32 -28.96
C PRO A 208 -5.90 9.87 -27.63
N LYS A 209 -5.53 8.58 -27.54
CA LYS A 209 -4.91 7.99 -26.35
C LYS A 209 -3.55 8.64 -26.08
N GLY A 210 -3.56 9.77 -25.40
CA GLY A 210 -2.41 10.48 -24.89
C GLY A 210 -2.40 10.48 -23.36
N ASN A 211 -1.34 11.00 -22.74
CA ASN A 211 -1.19 11.09 -21.27
C ASN A 211 -2.17 12.12 -20.68
N TYR A 212 -3.45 11.82 -20.70
CA TYR A 212 -4.49 12.65 -20.08
C TYR A 212 -4.90 12.02 -18.76
N THR A 213 -4.86 12.79 -17.69
CA THR A 213 -5.47 12.41 -16.42
C THR A 213 -6.78 13.17 -16.30
N ILE A 214 -7.87 12.43 -16.26
CA ILE A 214 -9.19 12.99 -15.95
C ILE A 214 -9.19 13.26 -14.45
N GLY A 215 -9.39 14.50 -14.07
CA GLY A 215 -9.50 14.95 -12.68
C GLY A 215 -10.71 14.36 -11.94
#